data_77e621e97fcc6602b78bb12ef747c072
#
_entry.id   77e621e97fcc6602b78bb12ef747c072
#
_cell.length_a   1.000
_cell.length_b   1.000
_cell.length_c   1.000
_cell.angle_alpha   90.00
_cell.angle_beta   90.00
_cell.angle_gamma   90.00
#
_symmetry.space_group_name_H-M   'P 1'
#
loop_
_entity.id
_entity.type
_entity.pdbx_description
1 polymer ?
#
loop_
_entity_poly.entity_id
_entity_poly.type
_entity_poly.pdbx_seq_one_letter_code
_entity_poly.pdbx_strand_id
1 'polypeptide(L)'
;MKFNIIFSFLLLPAAVTVQAQMATPATDLYQQTSEVNNIMVQYRADFGSLSRFYTVTNSPERRTRLLGIVNQYINTLKQLNYDKLNTGAKVDYVIFQRNLQQQLSDLQTEEKEYKQITQWIPFADTIYAIEKTRRRGAVPDGQKIADELNNITKSIKSLQKKLAGETGIQVELATRASASVNGLREALANVYLFYNGYDPLFTWWVPKPYKKADSLLGVYANAILAKKISINPQKDDGSGIIGNPIGTAKLIEGLQYEMIPYTPEELVEIANKEFAWCDKEMLKASRDMGFGDDWKAALEKVKTKYVPAGEQPTAMLKLYDESVAFIREHKLMTFAPLAEETWRMRMMTPRQQLVNPFFTGGETFSISYPTDDMEHEDKLMSMRGNNPHFSRATVHHELLAGHALQQFSQSRFKVYRNFRTPFWTEGWALYWELLLWDQGFPKTPEDRIGMLFWRMHRCARIIFSLNYHIGKWTPQQCIDFLVDRVGHERANAEGEVRRSFVGGYDPLYQVAYMIGGLQIMAMKREVVDGGKMSYQQFHDNFMQQNAMPIEMVRAIMLNQPPKKEFKTNCKFYKF
;
A
#
# COMPACT_ATOMS: atom_id res chain seq x y z
N MET A 1 23.13 -82.83 -10.38
CA MET A 1 22.61 -81.90 -9.41
C MET A 1 23.49 -80.64 -9.40
N LYS A 2 23.04 -79.57 -10.02
CA LYS A 2 23.73 -78.25 -10.00
C LYS A 2 22.86 -77.29 -9.23
N PHE A 3 23.37 -76.84 -8.09
CA PHE A 3 22.73 -75.75 -7.30
C PHE A 3 23.08 -74.43 -7.89
N ASN A 4 22.05 -73.65 -8.32
CA ASN A 4 22.16 -72.22 -8.65
C ASN A 4 21.87 -71.39 -7.38
N ILE A 5 22.85 -70.66 -6.95
CA ILE A 5 22.69 -69.63 -5.86
C ILE A 5 22.31 -68.31 -6.53
N ILE A 6 21.08 -67.85 -6.30
CA ILE A 6 20.61 -66.52 -6.69
C ILE A 6 20.97 -65.54 -5.62
N PHE A 7 21.88 -64.60 -5.91
CA PHE A 7 22.17 -63.43 -5.05
C PHE A 7 21.11 -62.38 -5.30
N SER A 8 20.19 -62.20 -4.33
CA SER A 8 19.27 -61.08 -4.34
C SER A 8 19.97 -59.84 -3.74
N PHE A 9 20.25 -58.87 -4.58
CA PHE A 9 20.66 -57.52 -4.12
C PHE A 9 19.44 -56.78 -3.56
N LEU A 10 19.37 -56.61 -2.25
CA LEU A 10 18.46 -55.67 -1.57
C LEU A 10 18.98 -54.25 -1.78
N LEU A 11 18.36 -53.50 -2.69
CA LEU A 11 18.47 -52.06 -2.79
C LEU A 11 17.67 -51.44 -1.63
N LEU A 12 18.36 -51.01 -0.56
CA LEU A 12 17.81 -50.14 0.45
C LEU A 12 17.67 -48.73 -0.17
N PRO A 13 16.47 -48.13 -0.18
CA PRO A 13 16.35 -46.74 -0.54
C PRO A 13 16.99 -45.90 0.56
N ALA A 14 18.03 -45.15 0.23
CA ALA A 14 18.56 -44.10 1.09
C ALA A 14 17.46 -43.04 1.22
N ALA A 15 16.75 -43.08 2.34
CA ALA A 15 15.87 -42.01 2.74
C ALA A 15 16.75 -40.78 3.00
N VAL A 16 16.83 -39.88 2.02
CA VAL A 16 17.34 -38.51 2.26
C VAL A 16 16.32 -37.83 3.17
N THR A 17 16.58 -37.85 4.45
CA THR A 17 15.87 -36.99 5.39
C THR A 17 16.28 -35.57 5.08
N VAL A 18 15.49 -34.88 4.27
CA VAL A 18 15.50 -33.42 4.22
C VAL A 18 15.04 -32.96 5.60
N GLN A 19 15.99 -32.70 6.49
CA GLN A 19 15.72 -31.93 7.68
C GLN A 19 15.36 -30.53 7.18
N ALA A 20 14.05 -30.26 7.07
CA ALA A 20 13.56 -28.90 7.01
C ALA A 20 14.08 -28.20 8.29
N GLN A 21 15.12 -27.40 8.16
CA GLN A 21 15.48 -26.46 9.21
C GLN A 21 14.29 -25.52 9.34
N MET A 22 13.40 -25.85 10.28
CA MET A 22 12.44 -24.87 10.78
C MET A 22 13.29 -23.73 11.38
N ALA A 23 13.32 -22.59 10.67
CA ALA A 23 13.92 -21.40 11.19
C ALA A 23 13.21 -21.05 12.51
N THR A 24 13.89 -21.20 13.62
CA THR A 24 13.53 -20.87 14.98
C THR A 24 12.59 -21.88 15.67
N PRO A 25 12.99 -22.51 16.78
CA PRO A 25 12.10 -23.31 17.62
C PRO A 25 10.90 -22.49 18.08
N ALA A 26 9.73 -23.11 18.21
CA ALA A 26 8.50 -22.45 18.66
C ALA A 26 8.65 -21.69 19.99
N THR A 27 9.57 -22.10 20.85
CA THR A 27 9.94 -21.42 22.10
C THR A 27 10.53 -20.02 21.87
N ASP A 28 11.26 -19.78 20.81
CA ASP A 28 11.87 -18.47 20.53
C ASP A 28 10.84 -17.44 20.02
N LEU A 29 9.74 -17.90 19.40
CA LEU A 29 8.64 -17.02 19.01
C LEU A 29 7.99 -16.34 20.22
N TYR A 30 7.85 -17.04 21.35
CA TYR A 30 7.32 -16.47 22.59
C TYR A 30 8.30 -15.52 23.27
N GLN A 31 9.60 -15.74 23.16
CA GLN A 31 10.63 -14.85 23.71
C GLN A 31 10.75 -13.53 22.95
N GLN A 32 10.19 -13.44 21.74
CA GLN A 32 10.22 -12.23 20.93
C GLN A 32 9.06 -11.25 21.20
N THR A 33 8.14 -11.56 22.11
CA THR A 33 7.03 -10.66 22.47
C THR A 33 7.54 -9.50 23.32
N SER A 34 7.01 -8.31 23.09
CA SER A 34 7.27 -7.15 23.94
C SER A 34 6.26 -7.11 25.10
N GLU A 35 6.58 -6.37 26.17
CA GLU A 35 5.67 -6.16 27.30
C GLU A 35 4.39 -5.39 26.89
N VAL A 36 4.41 -4.72 25.75
CA VAL A 36 3.26 -3.99 25.17
C VAL A 36 2.38 -4.88 24.29
N ASN A 37 2.88 -6.04 23.88
CA ASN A 37 2.22 -6.95 22.93
C ASN A 37 0.76 -7.27 23.32
N ASN A 38 0.52 -7.69 24.56
CA ASN A 38 -0.83 -8.08 24.99
C ASN A 38 -1.83 -6.92 24.87
N ILE A 39 -1.41 -5.70 25.17
CA ILE A 39 -2.24 -4.50 25.05
C ILE A 39 -2.60 -4.25 23.57
N MET A 40 -1.64 -4.39 22.65
CA MET A 40 -1.85 -4.21 21.22
C MET A 40 -2.77 -5.28 20.64
N VAL A 41 -2.61 -6.54 21.04
CA VAL A 41 -3.46 -7.66 20.61
C VAL A 41 -4.89 -7.47 21.10
N GLN A 42 -5.09 -7.13 22.38
CA GLN A 42 -6.40 -6.85 22.95
C GLN A 42 -7.07 -5.66 22.25
N TYR A 43 -6.35 -4.56 22.07
CA TYR A 43 -6.89 -3.41 21.33
C TYR A 43 -7.39 -3.80 19.94
N ARG A 44 -6.60 -4.56 19.18
CA ARG A 44 -7.01 -5.02 17.85
C ARG A 44 -8.27 -5.88 17.90
N ALA A 45 -8.37 -6.78 18.86
CA ALA A 45 -9.53 -7.63 19.06
C ALA A 45 -10.78 -6.82 19.43
N ASP A 46 -10.66 -5.90 20.38
CA ASP A 46 -11.76 -5.06 20.86
C ASP A 46 -12.24 -4.08 19.80
N PHE A 47 -11.30 -3.35 19.17
CA PHE A 47 -11.61 -2.43 18.08
C PHE A 47 -12.25 -3.16 16.89
N GLY A 48 -11.72 -4.34 16.54
CA GLY A 48 -12.29 -5.18 15.50
C GLY A 48 -13.71 -5.69 15.85
N SER A 49 -13.95 -6.07 17.10
CA SER A 49 -15.28 -6.49 17.57
C SER A 49 -16.29 -5.36 17.52
N LEU A 50 -15.90 -4.16 17.96
CA LEU A 50 -16.77 -2.97 17.84
C LEU A 50 -17.04 -2.62 16.38
N SER A 51 -16.03 -2.68 15.52
CA SER A 51 -16.17 -2.36 14.09
C SER A 51 -17.09 -3.33 13.35
N ARG A 52 -17.08 -4.63 13.73
CA ARG A 52 -18.00 -5.64 13.18
C ARG A 52 -19.42 -5.53 13.72
N PHE A 53 -19.59 -5.01 14.94
CA PHE A 53 -20.91 -4.84 15.54
C PHE A 53 -21.57 -3.54 15.10
N TYR A 54 -20.85 -2.44 15.08
CA TYR A 54 -21.29 -1.12 14.61
C TYR A 54 -20.91 -0.94 13.14
N THR A 55 -21.65 -1.60 12.25
CA THR A 55 -21.30 -1.68 10.83
C THR A 55 -21.54 -0.40 10.05
N VAL A 56 -22.48 0.46 10.52
CA VAL A 56 -22.84 1.68 9.79
C VAL A 56 -21.74 2.73 9.92
N THR A 57 -20.96 2.85 8.86
CA THR A 57 -19.85 3.83 8.76
C THR A 57 -20.38 5.24 8.94
N ASN A 58 -19.59 6.10 9.59
CA ASN A 58 -19.92 7.50 9.90
C ASN A 58 -21.13 7.68 10.86
N SER A 59 -21.68 6.61 11.46
CA SER A 59 -22.75 6.77 12.44
C SER A 59 -22.25 7.33 13.78
N PRO A 60 -23.03 8.21 14.45
CA PRO A 60 -22.65 8.76 15.75
C PRO A 60 -22.40 7.67 16.82
N GLU A 61 -23.23 6.62 16.84
CA GLU A 61 -23.11 5.52 17.80
C GLU A 61 -21.78 4.77 17.62
N ARG A 62 -21.42 4.42 16.37
CA ARG A 62 -20.14 3.79 16.04
C ARG A 62 -18.97 4.66 16.49
N ARG A 63 -18.98 5.93 16.12
CA ARG A 63 -17.91 6.87 16.46
C ARG A 63 -17.74 7.03 17.97
N THR A 64 -18.83 7.19 18.73
CA THR A 64 -18.79 7.28 20.19
C THR A 64 -18.15 6.04 20.82
N ARG A 65 -18.50 4.85 20.33
CA ARG A 65 -17.93 3.60 20.84
C ARG A 65 -16.44 3.45 20.50
N LEU A 66 -16.07 3.82 19.28
CA LEU A 66 -14.65 3.78 18.85
C LEU A 66 -13.80 4.84 19.57
N LEU A 67 -14.31 6.06 19.78
CA LEU A 67 -13.65 7.07 20.63
C LEU A 67 -13.44 6.55 22.05
N GLY A 68 -14.44 5.90 22.62
CA GLY A 68 -14.34 5.32 23.97
C GLY A 68 -13.21 4.30 24.08
N ILE A 69 -13.11 3.34 23.14
CA ILE A 69 -12.08 2.30 23.19
C ILE A 69 -10.67 2.87 22.91
N VAL A 70 -10.53 3.81 21.95
CA VAL A 70 -9.24 4.47 21.69
C VAL A 70 -8.73 5.19 22.93
N ASN A 71 -9.58 5.99 23.60
CA ASN A 71 -9.21 6.69 24.83
C ASN A 71 -8.88 5.72 25.98
N GLN A 72 -9.61 4.61 26.11
CA GLN A 72 -9.31 3.57 27.09
C GLN A 72 -7.88 3.04 26.90
N TYR A 73 -7.52 2.69 25.66
CA TYR A 73 -6.18 2.13 25.39
C TYR A 73 -5.07 3.18 25.45
N ILE A 74 -5.34 4.45 25.12
CA ILE A 74 -4.40 5.55 25.42
C ILE A 74 -4.11 5.62 26.93
N ASN A 75 -5.14 5.52 27.77
CA ASN A 75 -4.97 5.55 29.22
C ASN A 75 -4.26 4.29 29.76
N THR A 76 -4.60 3.11 29.23
CA THR A 76 -3.90 1.85 29.59
C THR A 76 -2.40 1.94 29.27
N LEU A 77 -2.06 2.48 28.08
CA LEU A 77 -0.68 2.64 27.65
C LEU A 77 0.08 3.62 28.57
N LYS A 78 -0.55 4.73 29.00
CA LYS A 78 0.05 5.72 29.93
C LYS A 78 0.37 5.14 31.29
N GLN A 79 -0.31 4.09 31.75
CA GLN A 79 -0.07 3.45 33.05
C GLN A 79 1.20 2.59 33.08
N LEU A 80 1.75 2.23 31.91
CA LEU A 80 3.00 1.48 31.83
C LEU A 80 4.19 2.31 32.33
N ASN A 81 5.08 1.69 33.10
CA ASN A 81 6.36 2.27 33.43
C ASN A 81 7.32 2.16 32.25
N TYR A 82 7.33 3.23 31.42
CA TYR A 82 8.12 3.29 30.19
C TYR A 82 9.61 2.97 30.40
N ASP A 83 10.21 3.47 31.48
CA ASP A 83 11.65 3.33 31.70
C ASP A 83 12.08 1.88 31.96
N LYS A 84 11.18 1.07 32.50
CA LYS A 84 11.41 -0.35 32.76
C LYS A 84 11.23 -1.24 31.53
N LEU A 85 10.65 -0.74 30.44
CA LEU A 85 10.44 -1.50 29.21
C LEU A 85 11.78 -1.80 28.50
N ASN A 86 11.88 -2.97 27.86
CA ASN A 86 13.00 -3.26 26.97
C ASN A 86 12.93 -2.43 25.68
N THR A 87 13.98 -2.43 24.86
CA THR A 87 14.05 -1.62 23.62
C THR A 87 12.89 -1.94 22.66
N GLY A 88 12.56 -3.22 22.46
CA GLY A 88 11.45 -3.62 21.60
C GLY A 88 10.10 -3.11 22.10
N ALA A 89 9.84 -3.21 23.39
CA ALA A 89 8.62 -2.70 24.02
C ALA A 89 8.54 -1.16 24.02
N LYS A 90 9.67 -0.46 24.17
CA LYS A 90 9.70 1.02 24.00
C LYS A 90 9.35 1.44 22.59
N VAL A 91 9.84 0.72 21.58
CA VAL A 91 9.46 0.93 20.18
C VAL A 91 7.96 0.67 19.98
N ASP A 92 7.46 -0.46 20.45
CA ASP A 92 6.04 -0.81 20.35
C ASP A 92 5.15 0.24 21.05
N TYR A 93 5.57 0.74 22.21
CA TYR A 93 4.88 1.80 22.93
C TYR A 93 4.76 3.07 22.08
N VAL A 94 5.88 3.55 21.53
CA VAL A 94 5.93 4.79 20.74
C VAL A 94 5.07 4.69 19.48
N ILE A 95 5.18 3.58 18.74
CA ILE A 95 4.41 3.41 17.50
C ILE A 95 2.92 3.23 17.82
N PHE A 96 2.59 2.45 18.84
CA PHE A 96 1.20 2.22 19.21
C PHE A 96 0.54 3.49 19.73
N GLN A 97 1.24 4.29 20.54
CA GLN A 97 0.77 5.60 20.98
C GLN A 97 0.48 6.52 19.78
N ARG A 98 1.40 6.59 18.80
CA ARG A 98 1.22 7.36 17.56
C ARG A 98 -0.06 6.92 16.83
N ASN A 99 -0.26 5.62 16.66
CA ASN A 99 -1.42 5.10 15.94
C ASN A 99 -2.73 5.37 16.68
N LEU A 100 -2.75 5.26 18.01
CA LEU A 100 -3.92 5.61 18.81
C LEU A 100 -4.26 7.10 18.71
N GLN A 101 -3.24 7.98 18.70
CA GLN A 101 -3.41 9.42 18.54
C GLN A 101 -3.95 9.77 17.15
N GLN A 102 -3.45 9.11 16.09
CA GLN A 102 -3.97 9.30 14.73
C GLN A 102 -5.44 8.88 14.65
N GLN A 103 -5.79 7.71 15.17
CA GLN A 103 -7.19 7.25 15.18
C GLN A 103 -8.12 8.18 15.98
N LEU A 104 -7.62 8.73 17.09
CA LEU A 104 -8.36 9.72 17.86
C LEU A 104 -8.63 10.99 17.03
N SER A 105 -7.59 11.50 16.36
CA SER A 105 -7.69 12.66 15.47
C SER A 105 -8.66 12.42 14.31
N ASP A 106 -8.58 11.26 13.67
CA ASP A 106 -9.46 10.90 12.56
C ASP A 106 -10.94 10.83 12.98
N LEU A 107 -11.21 10.21 14.14
CA LEU A 107 -12.58 10.14 14.70
C LEU A 107 -13.12 11.50 15.13
N GLN A 108 -12.27 12.38 15.64
CA GLN A 108 -12.65 13.76 15.98
C GLN A 108 -12.93 14.59 14.73
N THR A 109 -12.14 14.40 13.67
CA THR A 109 -12.37 15.02 12.36
C THR A 109 -13.69 14.53 11.77
N GLU A 110 -13.94 13.21 11.81
CA GLU A 110 -15.21 12.62 11.40
C GLU A 110 -16.40 13.24 12.17
N GLU A 111 -16.26 13.44 13.48
CA GLU A 111 -17.30 14.08 14.30
C GLU A 111 -17.58 15.51 13.87
N LYS A 112 -16.53 16.28 13.64
CA LYS A 112 -16.63 17.68 13.21
C LYS A 112 -17.31 17.80 11.83
N GLU A 113 -16.90 16.97 10.88
CA GLU A 113 -17.48 16.93 9.54
C GLU A 113 -18.92 16.41 9.55
N TYR A 114 -19.20 15.37 10.35
CA TYR A 114 -20.56 14.83 10.48
C TYR A 114 -21.56 15.91 10.95
N LYS A 115 -21.19 16.73 11.93
CA LYS A 115 -22.04 17.84 12.39
C LYS A 115 -22.41 18.83 11.28
N GLN A 116 -21.51 19.02 10.30
CA GLN A 116 -21.74 19.94 9.18
C GLN A 116 -22.62 19.34 8.09
N ILE A 117 -22.63 17.99 7.95
CA ILE A 117 -23.42 17.30 6.92
C ILE A 117 -24.83 16.88 7.37
N THR A 118 -25.18 17.00 8.67
CA THR A 118 -26.48 16.57 9.20
C THR A 118 -27.66 17.18 8.46
N GLN A 119 -27.55 18.40 7.97
CA GLN A 119 -28.57 19.06 7.15
C GLN A 119 -28.89 18.33 5.83
N TRP A 120 -27.98 17.51 5.33
CA TRP A 120 -28.16 16.71 4.11
C TRP A 120 -28.66 15.30 4.38
N ILE A 121 -28.62 14.84 5.65
CA ILE A 121 -29.01 13.49 6.06
C ILE A 121 -29.95 13.48 7.27
N PRO A 122 -30.99 14.34 7.32
CA PRO A 122 -31.88 14.43 8.50
C PRO A 122 -32.67 13.15 8.77
N PHE A 123 -32.72 12.21 7.82
CA PHE A 123 -33.37 10.90 7.93
C PHE A 123 -32.44 9.81 8.52
N ALA A 124 -31.19 10.13 8.81
CA ALA A 124 -30.20 9.13 9.21
C ALA A 124 -30.57 8.40 10.50
N ASP A 125 -31.08 9.12 11.52
CA ASP A 125 -31.42 8.54 12.82
C ASP A 125 -32.51 7.48 12.71
N THR A 126 -33.47 7.66 11.79
CA THR A 126 -34.51 6.65 11.50
C THR A 126 -33.87 5.36 10.98
N ILE A 127 -32.93 5.47 10.05
CA ILE A 127 -32.25 4.28 9.49
C ILE A 127 -31.35 3.62 10.55
N TYR A 128 -30.66 4.40 11.38
CA TYR A 128 -29.87 3.86 12.50
C TYR A 128 -30.77 3.08 13.49
N ALA A 129 -31.97 3.57 13.78
CA ALA A 129 -32.92 2.88 14.67
C ALA A 129 -33.40 1.54 14.07
N ILE A 130 -33.74 1.52 12.78
CA ILE A 130 -34.13 0.29 12.06
C ILE A 130 -32.98 -0.73 12.08
N GLU A 131 -31.76 -0.32 11.75
CA GLU A 131 -30.57 -1.20 11.74
C GLU A 131 -30.25 -1.72 13.14
N LYS A 132 -30.35 -0.87 14.17
CA LYS A 132 -30.10 -1.24 15.56
C LYS A 132 -31.04 -2.35 16.06
N THR A 133 -32.30 -2.29 15.69
CA THR A 133 -33.29 -3.33 16.00
C THR A 133 -32.90 -4.67 15.39
N ARG A 134 -32.42 -4.65 14.15
CA ARG A 134 -31.99 -5.86 13.41
C ARG A 134 -30.74 -6.53 14.02
N ARG A 135 -29.81 -5.79 14.60
CA ARG A 135 -28.50 -6.32 15.08
C ARG A 135 -28.63 -7.54 15.98
N ARG A 136 -29.76 -7.66 16.74
CA ARG A 136 -30.02 -8.77 17.62
C ARG A 136 -31.18 -9.65 17.16
N GLY A 137 -31.62 -9.48 15.91
CA GLY A 137 -32.68 -10.28 15.32
C GLY A 137 -34.04 -10.07 15.99
N ALA A 138 -34.31 -8.88 16.53
CA ALA A 138 -35.63 -8.55 17.09
C ALA A 138 -36.68 -8.57 15.98
N VAL A 139 -37.91 -8.95 16.36
CA VAL A 139 -39.08 -8.99 15.44
C VAL A 139 -39.34 -7.58 14.91
N PRO A 140 -39.37 -7.37 13.58
CA PRO A 140 -39.60 -6.06 12.99
C PRO A 140 -41.06 -5.71 12.94
N ASP A 141 -41.40 -4.44 13.15
CA ASP A 141 -42.69 -3.91 12.76
C ASP A 141 -42.65 -3.51 11.27
N GLY A 142 -43.10 -4.43 10.41
CA GLY A 142 -43.04 -4.25 8.96
C GLY A 142 -43.85 -3.05 8.45
N GLN A 143 -45.01 -2.78 9.04
CA GLN A 143 -45.86 -1.64 8.66
C GLN A 143 -45.18 -0.31 9.04
N LYS A 144 -44.68 -0.20 10.27
CA LYS A 144 -43.96 0.99 10.73
C LYS A 144 -42.73 1.26 9.89
N ILE A 145 -41.92 0.22 9.59
CA ILE A 145 -40.73 0.36 8.73
C ILE A 145 -41.13 0.85 7.33
N ALA A 146 -42.22 0.33 6.76
CA ALA A 146 -42.71 0.79 5.46
C ALA A 146 -43.12 2.27 5.47
N ASP A 147 -43.75 2.74 6.52
CA ASP A 147 -44.13 4.15 6.71
C ASP A 147 -42.88 5.04 6.86
N GLU A 148 -41.92 4.61 7.67
CA GLU A 148 -40.64 5.30 7.84
C GLU A 148 -39.87 5.42 6.50
N LEU A 149 -39.82 4.36 5.70
CA LEU A 149 -39.20 4.38 4.37
C LEU A 149 -39.90 5.32 3.38
N ASN A 150 -41.25 5.38 3.45
CA ASN A 150 -42.00 6.34 2.65
C ASN A 150 -41.70 7.78 3.08
N ASN A 151 -41.56 8.05 4.38
CA ASN A 151 -41.17 9.37 4.88
C ASN A 151 -39.74 9.75 4.49
N ILE A 152 -38.80 8.83 4.56
CA ILE A 152 -37.44 9.00 4.03
C ILE A 152 -37.48 9.37 2.54
N THR A 153 -38.27 8.66 1.74
CA THR A 153 -38.47 8.94 0.33
C THR A 153 -38.97 10.37 0.07
N LYS A 154 -39.94 10.86 0.87
CA LYS A 154 -40.41 12.25 0.80
C LYS A 154 -39.34 13.24 1.19
N SER A 155 -38.59 12.97 2.27
CA SER A 155 -37.48 13.79 2.74
C SER A 155 -36.39 13.93 1.66
N ILE A 156 -35.96 12.82 1.04
CA ILE A 156 -34.95 12.84 -0.03
C ILE A 156 -35.38 13.70 -1.20
N LYS A 157 -36.65 13.60 -1.65
CA LYS A 157 -37.16 14.44 -2.75
C LYS A 157 -37.12 15.94 -2.41
N SER A 158 -37.43 16.30 -1.16
CA SER A 158 -37.31 17.68 -0.69
C SER A 158 -35.85 18.16 -0.67
N LEU A 159 -34.93 17.29 -0.18
CA LEU A 159 -33.50 17.57 -0.13
C LEU A 159 -32.88 17.68 -1.52
N GLN A 160 -33.31 16.89 -2.51
CA GLN A 160 -32.88 17.03 -3.89
C GLN A 160 -33.22 18.40 -4.48
N LYS A 161 -34.42 18.94 -4.18
CA LYS A 161 -34.81 20.30 -4.58
C LYS A 161 -33.93 21.36 -3.90
N LYS A 162 -33.64 21.20 -2.59
CA LYS A 162 -32.72 22.08 -1.87
C LYS A 162 -31.31 22.03 -2.46
N LEU A 163 -30.81 20.79 -2.72
CA LEU A 163 -29.49 20.57 -3.27
C LEU A 163 -29.32 21.17 -4.68
N ALA A 164 -30.39 21.19 -5.50
CA ALA A 164 -30.36 21.82 -6.81
C ALA A 164 -30.02 23.31 -6.74
N GLY A 165 -30.48 24.02 -5.69
CA GLY A 165 -30.20 25.43 -5.43
C GLY A 165 -28.82 25.72 -4.81
N GLU A 166 -28.08 24.70 -4.38
CA GLU A 166 -26.74 24.90 -3.80
C GLU A 166 -25.72 25.20 -4.91
N THR A 167 -24.88 26.19 -4.69
CA THR A 167 -23.79 26.57 -5.60
C THR A 167 -22.64 25.58 -5.57
N GLY A 168 -22.39 24.95 -4.40
CA GLY A 168 -21.37 23.92 -4.23
C GLY A 168 -21.21 23.52 -2.76
N ILE A 169 -20.63 22.34 -2.56
CA ILE A 169 -20.30 21.77 -1.24
C ILE A 169 -18.80 21.46 -1.24
N GLN A 170 -18.08 21.86 -0.20
CA GLN A 170 -16.66 21.53 -0.07
C GLN A 170 -16.43 20.03 -0.28
N VAL A 171 -15.38 19.67 -1.00
CA VAL A 171 -15.12 18.28 -1.46
C VAL A 171 -15.09 17.28 -0.32
N GLU A 172 -14.50 17.63 0.82
CA GLU A 172 -14.45 16.79 2.01
C GLU A 172 -15.86 16.50 2.56
N LEU A 173 -16.68 17.55 2.67
CA LEU A 173 -18.06 17.43 3.16
C LEU A 173 -18.98 16.72 2.17
N ALA A 174 -18.85 17.00 0.87
CA ALA A 174 -19.61 16.30 -0.16
C ALA A 174 -19.28 14.80 -0.19
N THR A 175 -18.00 14.46 -0.07
CA THR A 175 -17.53 13.08 -0.01
C THR A 175 -18.05 12.39 1.27
N ARG A 176 -17.95 13.05 2.42
CA ARG A 176 -18.46 12.53 3.70
C ARG A 176 -19.98 12.32 3.66
N ALA A 177 -20.73 13.28 3.14
CA ALA A 177 -22.19 13.19 3.05
C ALA A 177 -22.63 12.07 2.10
N SER A 178 -22.02 11.98 0.92
CA SER A 178 -22.28 10.90 -0.04
C SER A 178 -21.94 9.53 0.54
N ALA A 179 -20.79 9.38 1.19
CA ALA A 179 -20.39 8.15 1.86
C ALA A 179 -21.35 7.77 3.00
N SER A 180 -21.83 8.76 3.78
CA SER A 180 -22.82 8.52 4.84
C SER A 180 -24.14 8.03 4.26
N VAL A 181 -24.65 8.62 3.17
CA VAL A 181 -25.87 8.16 2.50
C VAL A 181 -25.70 6.73 1.96
N ASN A 182 -24.56 6.40 1.37
CA ASN A 182 -24.28 5.03 0.90
C ASN A 182 -24.21 4.03 2.07
N GLY A 183 -23.59 4.41 3.19
CA GLY A 183 -23.58 3.57 4.41
C GLY A 183 -24.98 3.31 4.98
N LEU A 184 -25.85 4.32 4.95
CA LEU A 184 -27.26 4.16 5.33
C LEU A 184 -28.02 3.24 4.37
N ARG A 185 -27.73 3.34 3.07
CA ARG A 185 -28.27 2.47 2.04
C ARG A 185 -27.87 1.01 2.25
N GLU A 186 -26.60 0.76 2.53
CA GLU A 186 -26.08 -0.57 2.86
C GLU A 186 -26.73 -1.13 4.14
N ALA A 187 -26.90 -0.30 5.17
CA ALA A 187 -27.59 -0.69 6.39
C ALA A 187 -29.03 -1.16 6.12
N LEU A 188 -29.78 -0.40 5.31
CA LEU A 188 -31.14 -0.80 4.90
C LEU A 188 -31.14 -2.08 4.06
N ALA A 189 -30.17 -2.25 3.16
CA ALA A 189 -30.03 -3.47 2.36
C ALA A 189 -29.81 -4.69 3.26
N ASN A 190 -28.96 -4.58 4.29
CA ASN A 190 -28.71 -5.65 5.24
C ASN A 190 -29.96 -5.99 6.07
N VAL A 191 -30.77 -5.00 6.47
CA VAL A 191 -32.06 -5.22 7.14
C VAL A 191 -33.04 -5.92 6.21
N TYR A 192 -33.16 -5.43 4.98
CA TYR A 192 -34.06 -6.00 3.98
C TYR A 192 -33.74 -7.46 3.67
N LEU A 193 -32.47 -7.76 3.40
CA LEU A 193 -32.02 -9.13 3.10
C LEU A 193 -32.21 -10.10 4.28
N PHE A 194 -32.17 -9.58 5.51
CA PHE A 194 -32.36 -10.42 6.70
C PHE A 194 -33.81 -10.84 6.92
N TYR A 195 -34.79 -9.95 6.71
CA TYR A 195 -36.17 -10.21 7.03
C TYR A 195 -37.04 -10.58 5.81
N ASN A 196 -36.72 -10.09 4.63
CA ASN A 196 -37.53 -10.31 3.44
C ASN A 196 -37.55 -11.77 3.01
N GLY A 197 -38.73 -12.32 2.82
CA GLY A 197 -38.95 -13.74 2.52
C GLY A 197 -38.95 -14.65 3.77
N TYR A 198 -38.60 -14.11 4.95
CA TYR A 198 -38.57 -14.83 6.21
C TYR A 198 -39.71 -14.36 7.15
N ASP A 199 -39.83 -13.06 7.39
CA ASP A 199 -40.92 -12.48 8.17
C ASP A 199 -42.10 -12.14 7.25
N PRO A 200 -43.34 -12.70 7.50
CA PRO A 200 -44.48 -12.51 6.61
C PRO A 200 -44.96 -11.06 6.53
N LEU A 201 -45.02 -10.34 7.66
CA LEU A 201 -45.49 -8.95 7.69
C LEU A 201 -44.45 -8.00 7.09
N PHE A 202 -43.18 -8.23 7.36
CA PHE A 202 -42.11 -7.49 6.72
C PHE A 202 -42.16 -7.69 5.20
N THR A 203 -42.28 -8.93 4.75
CA THR A 203 -42.33 -9.29 3.32
C THR A 203 -43.57 -8.70 2.64
N TRP A 204 -44.68 -8.53 3.37
CA TRP A 204 -45.88 -7.89 2.84
C TRP A 204 -45.74 -6.37 2.67
N TRP A 205 -45.21 -5.68 3.69
CA TRP A 205 -45.25 -4.22 3.75
C TRP A 205 -44.00 -3.55 3.12
N VAL A 206 -42.82 -4.09 3.32
CA VAL A 206 -41.53 -3.37 3.14
C VAL A 206 -40.97 -3.38 1.70
N PRO A 207 -41.13 -4.41 0.86
CA PRO A 207 -40.39 -4.51 -0.41
C PRO A 207 -40.54 -3.30 -1.36
N LYS A 208 -41.75 -2.79 -1.53
CA LYS A 208 -42.01 -1.64 -2.42
C LYS A 208 -41.43 -0.34 -1.87
N PRO A 209 -41.71 0.07 -0.60
CA PRO A 209 -41.03 1.21 0.02
C PRO A 209 -39.50 1.12 0.02
N TYR A 210 -38.97 -0.07 0.33
CA TYR A 210 -37.52 -0.29 0.35
C TYR A 210 -36.86 -0.05 -1.04
N LYS A 211 -37.38 -0.70 -2.09
CA LYS A 211 -36.81 -0.53 -3.45
C LYS A 211 -36.80 0.93 -3.88
N LYS A 212 -37.85 1.67 -3.53
CA LYS A 212 -37.95 3.10 -3.85
C LYS A 212 -36.97 3.95 -3.04
N ALA A 213 -36.85 3.68 -1.75
CA ALA A 213 -35.91 4.38 -0.87
C ALA A 213 -34.44 4.09 -1.27
N ASP A 214 -34.09 2.82 -1.52
CA ASP A 214 -32.77 2.39 -1.96
C ASP A 214 -32.34 3.10 -3.26
N SER A 215 -33.21 3.09 -4.29
CA SER A 215 -32.94 3.77 -5.55
C SER A 215 -32.72 5.28 -5.35
N LEU A 216 -33.58 5.93 -4.57
CA LEU A 216 -33.48 7.37 -4.34
C LEU A 216 -32.27 7.75 -3.49
N LEU A 217 -31.89 6.95 -2.50
CA LEU A 217 -30.66 7.15 -1.73
C LEU A 217 -29.43 7.10 -2.62
N GLY A 218 -29.36 6.13 -3.55
CA GLY A 218 -28.24 6.05 -4.49
C GLY A 218 -28.14 7.27 -5.42
N VAL A 219 -29.29 7.70 -5.99
CA VAL A 219 -29.34 8.91 -6.82
C VAL A 219 -28.97 10.16 -6.01
N TYR A 220 -29.41 10.25 -4.77
CA TYR A 220 -29.12 11.38 -3.88
C TYR A 220 -27.66 11.44 -3.47
N ALA A 221 -27.03 10.32 -3.14
CA ALA A 221 -25.60 10.24 -2.83
C ALA A 221 -24.75 10.77 -3.99
N ASN A 222 -25.08 10.35 -5.24
CA ASN A 222 -24.40 10.82 -6.44
C ASN A 222 -24.64 12.32 -6.70
N ALA A 223 -25.87 12.81 -6.45
CA ALA A 223 -26.20 14.22 -6.60
C ALA A 223 -25.42 15.12 -5.62
N ILE A 224 -25.24 14.68 -4.36
CA ILE A 224 -24.39 15.38 -3.39
C ILE A 224 -22.93 15.43 -3.89
N LEU A 225 -22.40 14.30 -4.34
CA LEU A 225 -21.02 14.21 -4.82
C LEU A 225 -20.79 15.07 -6.07
N ALA A 226 -21.79 15.18 -6.94
CA ALA A 226 -21.74 16.05 -8.13
C ALA A 226 -21.68 17.55 -7.78
N LYS A 227 -22.09 17.94 -6.57
CA LYS A 227 -21.99 19.33 -6.07
C LYS A 227 -20.65 19.65 -5.41
N LYS A 228 -19.68 18.71 -5.41
CA LYS A 228 -18.36 18.95 -4.81
C LYS A 228 -17.64 20.11 -5.47
N ILE A 229 -17.11 21.01 -4.64
CA ILE A 229 -16.20 22.07 -5.06
C ILE A 229 -14.90 21.95 -4.27
N SER A 230 -13.78 22.17 -4.93
CA SER A 230 -12.49 22.28 -4.29
C SER A 230 -12.26 23.74 -3.86
N ILE A 231 -11.57 23.94 -2.74
CA ILE A 231 -11.15 25.29 -2.29
C ILE A 231 -10.22 25.93 -3.34
N ASN A 232 -9.41 25.12 -4.01
CA ASN A 232 -8.56 25.52 -5.13
C ASN A 232 -8.86 24.61 -6.33
N PRO A 233 -9.92 24.91 -7.11
CA PRO A 233 -10.29 24.06 -8.23
C PRO A 233 -9.17 24.05 -9.26
N GLN A 234 -8.58 22.88 -9.47
CA GLN A 234 -7.65 22.67 -10.57
C GLN A 234 -8.44 22.64 -11.87
N LYS A 235 -7.98 23.42 -12.83
CA LYS A 235 -8.48 23.31 -14.21
C LYS A 235 -7.75 22.15 -14.89
N ASP A 236 -8.43 21.50 -15.80
CA ASP A 236 -7.77 20.56 -16.71
C ASP A 236 -6.70 21.31 -17.50
N ASP A 237 -5.48 20.82 -17.44
CA ASP A 237 -4.33 21.37 -18.16
C ASP A 237 -4.10 20.67 -19.51
N GLY A 238 -5.07 19.87 -19.96
CA GLY A 238 -5.02 19.05 -21.17
C GLY A 238 -4.66 17.57 -20.90
N SER A 239 -4.27 17.22 -19.67
CA SER A 239 -3.96 15.84 -19.30
C SER A 239 -5.19 14.98 -18.99
N GLY A 240 -6.36 15.59 -18.78
CA GLY A 240 -7.55 14.90 -18.28
C GLY A 240 -7.40 14.37 -16.84
N ILE A 241 -6.43 14.91 -16.07
CA ILE A 241 -6.16 14.51 -14.67
C ILE A 241 -6.47 15.70 -13.77
N ILE A 242 -7.60 15.62 -13.04
CA ILE A 242 -8.02 16.64 -12.09
C ILE A 242 -7.95 16.05 -10.69
N GLY A 243 -6.83 16.28 -10.02
CA GLY A 243 -6.60 15.80 -8.65
C GLY A 243 -6.79 16.91 -7.61
N ASN A 244 -6.36 16.65 -6.37
CA ASN A 244 -6.48 17.57 -5.24
C ASN A 244 -5.12 17.72 -4.52
N PRO A 245 -4.30 18.72 -4.84
CA PRO A 245 -3.07 19.01 -4.12
C PRO A 245 -3.35 19.31 -2.65
N ILE A 246 -2.59 18.67 -1.74
CA ILE A 246 -2.86 18.75 -0.29
C ILE A 246 -2.14 19.89 0.42
N GLY A 247 -1.15 20.49 -0.22
CA GLY A 247 -0.34 21.58 0.35
C GLY A 247 0.81 21.12 1.25
N THR A 248 1.76 22.03 1.47
CA THR A 248 3.00 21.77 2.21
C THR A 248 2.75 21.34 3.66
N ALA A 249 1.77 21.95 4.34
CA ALA A 249 1.51 21.66 5.75
C ALA A 249 1.08 20.19 5.98
N LYS A 250 0.16 19.67 5.15
CA LYS A 250 -0.27 18.27 5.23
C LYS A 250 0.81 17.29 4.81
N LEU A 251 1.67 17.66 3.86
CA LEU A 251 2.84 16.83 3.51
C LEU A 251 3.81 16.71 4.69
N ILE A 252 4.10 17.82 5.39
CA ILE A 252 4.98 17.81 6.57
C ILE A 252 4.36 16.96 7.69
N GLU A 253 3.05 17.09 7.95
CA GLU A 253 2.35 16.26 8.92
C GLU A 253 2.48 14.75 8.58
N GLY A 254 2.26 14.38 7.31
CA GLY A 254 2.44 13.02 6.84
C GLY A 254 3.87 12.51 7.00
N LEU A 255 4.88 13.32 6.64
CA LEU A 255 6.29 12.98 6.81
C LEU A 255 6.66 12.77 8.28
N GLN A 256 6.16 13.62 9.17
CA GLN A 256 6.36 13.45 10.63
C GLN A 256 5.71 12.17 11.14
N TYR A 257 4.50 11.86 10.66
CA TYR A 257 3.81 10.61 10.98
C TYR A 257 4.63 9.39 10.53
N GLU A 258 5.22 9.43 9.33
CA GLU A 258 6.07 8.37 8.80
C GLU A 258 7.50 8.36 9.37
N MET A 259 7.80 9.26 10.30
CA MET A 259 9.12 9.43 10.92
C MET A 259 10.22 9.76 9.88
N ILE A 260 9.91 10.63 8.94
CA ILE A 260 10.83 11.14 7.92
C ILE A 260 11.21 12.60 8.27
N PRO A 261 12.44 12.87 8.72
CA PRO A 261 12.84 14.18 9.26
C PRO A 261 13.32 15.17 8.18
N TYR A 262 12.67 15.15 7.02
CA TYR A 262 13.00 16.03 5.89
C TYR A 262 11.80 16.87 5.48
N THR A 263 12.06 18.05 4.93
CA THR A 263 11.04 18.85 4.25
C THR A 263 10.82 18.35 2.82
N PRO A 264 9.70 18.68 2.17
CA PRO A 264 9.48 18.37 0.77
C PRO A 264 10.63 18.86 -0.13
N GLU A 265 11.17 20.04 0.13
CA GLU A 265 12.28 20.62 -0.63
C GLU A 265 13.58 19.82 -0.46
N GLU A 266 13.93 19.43 0.77
CA GLU A 266 15.07 18.56 1.04
C GLU A 266 14.94 17.21 0.35
N LEU A 267 13.73 16.64 0.29
CA LEU A 267 13.47 15.38 -0.43
C LEU A 267 13.66 15.53 -1.94
N VAL A 268 13.23 16.65 -2.53
CA VAL A 268 13.49 16.97 -3.94
C VAL A 268 14.99 17.13 -4.20
N GLU A 269 15.73 17.75 -3.27
CA GLU A 269 17.19 17.87 -3.39
C GLU A 269 17.89 16.50 -3.34
N ILE A 270 17.47 15.61 -2.44
CA ILE A 270 17.96 14.21 -2.40
C ILE A 270 17.69 13.54 -3.75
N ALA A 271 16.48 13.66 -4.29
CA ALA A 271 16.13 13.06 -5.57
C ALA A 271 16.99 13.60 -6.72
N ASN A 272 17.29 14.88 -6.75
CA ASN A 272 18.16 15.48 -7.76
C ASN A 272 19.61 14.98 -7.66
N LYS A 273 20.14 14.75 -6.45
CA LYS A 273 21.48 14.14 -6.25
C LYS A 273 21.52 12.69 -6.73
N GLU A 274 20.49 11.91 -6.43
CA GLU A 274 20.35 10.55 -6.94
C GLU A 274 20.22 10.53 -8.48
N PHE A 275 19.51 11.49 -9.07
CA PHE A 275 19.47 11.66 -10.52
C PHE A 275 20.83 11.96 -11.12
N ALA A 276 21.59 12.86 -10.53
CA ALA A 276 22.94 13.21 -11.01
C ALA A 276 23.88 12.00 -10.97
N TRP A 277 23.72 11.12 -9.98
CA TRP A 277 24.41 9.84 -9.96
C TRP A 277 23.94 8.91 -11.10
N CYS A 278 22.63 8.80 -11.30
CA CYS A 278 22.07 7.99 -12.39
C CYS A 278 22.55 8.48 -13.76
N ASP A 279 22.63 9.80 -13.98
CA ASP A 279 23.12 10.38 -15.24
C ASP A 279 24.54 9.91 -15.57
N LYS A 280 25.44 9.95 -14.58
CA LYS A 280 26.83 9.50 -14.76
C LYS A 280 26.90 8.02 -15.14
N GLU A 281 26.13 7.17 -14.43
CA GLU A 281 26.14 5.73 -14.72
C GLU A 281 25.41 5.41 -16.05
N MET A 282 24.37 6.17 -16.40
CA MET A 282 23.66 6.03 -17.67
C MET A 282 24.58 6.37 -18.86
N LEU A 283 25.38 7.47 -18.76
CA LEU A 283 26.36 7.82 -19.78
C LEU A 283 27.46 6.74 -19.95
N LYS A 284 27.92 6.13 -18.85
CA LYS A 284 28.88 5.01 -18.93
C LYS A 284 28.27 3.83 -19.69
N ALA A 285 27.04 3.41 -19.30
CA ALA A 285 26.35 2.30 -19.95
C ALA A 285 26.07 2.60 -21.44
N SER A 286 25.71 3.85 -21.80
CA SER A 286 25.49 4.29 -23.17
C SER A 286 26.76 4.20 -24.01
N ARG A 287 27.91 4.68 -23.48
CA ARG A 287 29.20 4.57 -24.13
C ARG A 287 29.63 3.12 -24.34
N ASP A 288 29.40 2.26 -23.35
CA ASP A 288 29.73 0.82 -23.44
C ASP A 288 28.83 0.10 -24.48
N MET A 289 27.65 0.62 -24.80
CA MET A 289 26.80 0.17 -25.90
C MET A 289 27.16 0.76 -27.27
N GLY A 290 28.13 1.70 -27.33
CA GLY A 290 28.57 2.36 -28.56
C GLY A 290 27.71 3.57 -28.98
N PHE A 291 26.85 4.10 -28.11
CA PHE A 291 26.00 5.27 -28.38
C PHE A 291 26.65 6.60 -27.90
N GLY A 292 27.89 6.57 -27.38
CA GLY A 292 28.53 7.77 -26.83
C GLY A 292 27.69 8.36 -25.69
N ASP A 293 27.46 9.67 -25.73
CA ASP A 293 26.70 10.39 -24.71
C ASP A 293 25.17 10.44 -24.98
N ASP A 294 24.73 9.84 -26.10
CA ASP A 294 23.29 9.72 -26.41
C ASP A 294 22.65 8.55 -25.68
N TRP A 295 22.50 8.70 -24.38
CA TRP A 295 21.89 7.69 -23.54
C TRP A 295 20.40 7.44 -23.89
N LYS A 296 19.71 8.43 -24.50
CA LYS A 296 18.31 8.25 -24.94
C LYS A 296 18.24 7.27 -26.11
N ALA A 297 19.14 7.36 -27.09
CA ALA A 297 19.24 6.39 -28.17
C ALA A 297 19.61 4.98 -27.64
N ALA A 298 20.53 4.91 -26.67
CA ALA A 298 20.86 3.64 -26.01
C ALA A 298 19.64 3.04 -25.30
N LEU A 299 18.87 3.84 -24.56
CA LEU A 299 17.63 3.43 -23.89
C LEU A 299 16.59 2.93 -24.91
N GLU A 300 16.36 3.66 -26.00
CA GLU A 300 15.45 3.23 -27.06
C GLU A 300 15.88 1.88 -27.67
N LYS A 301 17.18 1.68 -27.86
CA LYS A 301 17.71 0.37 -28.30
C LYS A 301 17.40 -0.75 -27.30
N VAL A 302 17.55 -0.50 -25.99
CA VAL A 302 17.20 -1.48 -24.94
C VAL A 302 15.70 -1.80 -24.96
N LYS A 303 14.84 -0.80 -25.15
CA LYS A 303 13.38 -1.00 -25.26
C LYS A 303 13.00 -1.96 -26.40
N THR A 304 13.78 -2.02 -27.47
CA THR A 304 13.51 -2.97 -28.58
C THR A 304 13.88 -4.42 -28.27
N LYS A 305 14.57 -4.69 -27.16
CA LYS A 305 15.01 -6.05 -26.77
C LYS A 305 13.95 -6.77 -25.91
N TYR A 306 12.70 -6.66 -26.29
CA TYR A 306 11.63 -7.41 -25.64
C TYR A 306 11.54 -8.84 -26.18
N VAL A 307 10.98 -9.76 -25.38
CA VAL A 307 10.70 -11.13 -25.80
C VAL A 307 9.42 -11.19 -26.66
N PRO A 308 9.27 -12.20 -27.52
CA PRO A 308 8.03 -12.40 -28.27
C PRO A 308 6.80 -12.41 -27.36
N ALA A 309 5.67 -11.97 -27.88
CA ALA A 309 4.40 -11.99 -27.15
C ALA A 309 4.07 -13.42 -26.66
N GLY A 310 3.74 -13.53 -25.37
CA GLY A 310 3.48 -14.82 -24.70
C GLY A 310 4.71 -15.41 -24.00
N GLU A 311 5.92 -14.90 -24.21
CA GLU A 311 7.15 -15.41 -23.57
C GLU A 311 7.54 -14.62 -22.31
N GLN A 312 6.83 -13.53 -21.96
CA GLN A 312 7.10 -12.77 -20.76
C GLN A 312 7.10 -13.62 -19.47
N PRO A 313 6.15 -14.57 -19.26
CA PRO A 313 6.18 -15.42 -18.08
C PRO A 313 7.47 -16.23 -17.96
N THR A 314 7.94 -16.81 -19.07
CA THR A 314 9.19 -17.59 -19.12
C THR A 314 10.41 -16.70 -18.84
N ALA A 315 10.43 -15.48 -19.40
CA ALA A 315 11.50 -14.51 -19.14
C ALA A 315 11.53 -14.09 -17.66
N MET A 316 10.37 -13.92 -17.03
CA MET A 316 10.28 -13.58 -15.59
C MET A 316 10.74 -14.72 -14.70
N LEU A 317 10.39 -15.97 -15.01
CA LEU A 317 10.89 -17.15 -14.28
C LEU A 317 12.41 -17.24 -14.35
N LYS A 318 12.99 -17.07 -15.53
CA LYS A 318 14.45 -17.07 -15.70
C LYS A 318 15.13 -15.99 -14.87
N LEU A 319 14.61 -14.76 -14.87
CA LEU A 319 15.16 -13.67 -14.07
C LEU A 319 14.99 -13.92 -12.56
N TYR A 320 13.87 -14.53 -12.15
CA TYR A 320 13.66 -14.96 -10.77
C TYR A 320 14.72 -15.97 -10.32
N ASP A 321 14.94 -17.03 -11.10
CA ASP A 321 15.94 -18.05 -10.80
C ASP A 321 17.35 -17.45 -10.72
N GLU A 322 17.71 -16.55 -11.66
CA GLU A 322 18.99 -15.82 -11.62
C GLU A 322 19.12 -14.96 -10.37
N SER A 323 18.06 -14.26 -9.97
CA SER A 323 18.06 -13.39 -8.80
C SER A 323 18.22 -14.19 -7.51
N VAL A 324 17.45 -15.27 -7.34
CA VAL A 324 17.52 -16.13 -6.15
C VAL A 324 18.89 -16.81 -6.04
N ALA A 325 19.43 -17.32 -7.16
CA ALA A 325 20.76 -17.93 -7.20
C ALA A 325 21.84 -16.91 -6.78
N PHE A 326 21.77 -15.69 -7.32
CA PHE A 326 22.71 -14.61 -6.98
C PHE A 326 22.67 -14.25 -5.49
N ILE A 327 21.47 -14.08 -4.92
CA ILE A 327 21.28 -13.74 -3.50
C ILE A 327 21.83 -14.85 -2.59
N ARG A 328 21.66 -16.11 -2.96
CA ARG A 328 22.20 -17.27 -2.23
C ARG A 328 23.74 -17.34 -2.31
N GLU A 329 24.28 -17.22 -3.51
CA GLU A 329 25.74 -17.25 -3.74
C GLU A 329 26.47 -16.20 -2.92
N HIS A 330 25.91 -14.98 -2.86
CA HIS A 330 26.45 -13.87 -2.09
C HIS A 330 26.07 -13.88 -0.61
N LYS A 331 25.32 -14.90 -0.14
CA LYS A 331 24.87 -15.06 1.26
C LYS A 331 24.17 -13.79 1.78
N LEU A 332 23.32 -13.19 0.93
CA LEU A 332 22.67 -11.94 1.30
C LEU A 332 21.47 -12.17 2.22
N MET A 333 20.69 -13.23 2.03
CA MET A 333 19.47 -13.48 2.80
C MET A 333 19.12 -14.97 2.85
N THR A 334 18.36 -15.36 3.88
CA THR A 334 17.76 -16.70 4.00
C THR A 334 16.36 -16.72 3.38
N PHE A 335 16.09 -17.66 2.49
CA PHE A 335 14.76 -17.91 1.97
C PHE A 335 14.16 -19.15 2.63
N ALA A 336 12.94 -19.01 3.17
CA ALA A 336 12.17 -20.15 3.63
C ALA A 336 11.72 -20.98 2.41
N PRO A 337 11.95 -22.33 2.38
CA PRO A 337 11.53 -23.15 1.25
C PRO A 337 10.05 -22.98 0.86
N LEU A 338 9.19 -22.82 1.86
CA LEU A 338 7.76 -22.60 1.65
C LEU A 338 7.46 -21.26 0.95
N ALA A 339 8.28 -20.21 1.16
CA ALA A 339 8.12 -18.95 0.47
C ALA A 339 8.46 -19.06 -1.02
N GLU A 340 9.42 -19.91 -1.36
CA GLU A 340 9.79 -20.21 -2.74
C GLU A 340 8.74 -21.09 -3.44
N GLU A 341 8.13 -22.02 -2.72
CA GLU A 341 7.14 -22.95 -3.24
C GLU A 341 5.78 -22.28 -3.51
N THR A 342 5.38 -21.29 -2.70
CA THR A 342 3.97 -20.86 -2.63
C THR A 342 3.65 -19.60 -3.39
N TRP A 343 4.63 -18.84 -3.89
CA TRP A 343 4.31 -17.73 -4.77
C TRP A 343 3.77 -18.23 -6.12
N ARG A 344 2.90 -17.46 -6.73
CA ARG A 344 2.23 -17.85 -7.99
C ARG A 344 2.12 -16.66 -8.94
N MET A 345 1.98 -16.98 -10.21
CA MET A 345 1.89 -16.01 -11.29
C MET A 345 0.45 -15.93 -11.83
N ARG A 346 0.02 -14.73 -12.20
CA ARG A 346 -1.22 -14.51 -12.95
C ARG A 346 -1.03 -13.42 -13.99
N MET A 347 -1.90 -13.41 -15.00
CA MET A 347 -1.94 -12.37 -16.01
C MET A 347 -2.90 -11.25 -15.59
N MET A 348 -2.50 -10.01 -15.83
CA MET A 348 -3.40 -8.86 -15.65
C MET A 348 -4.41 -8.80 -16.79
N THR A 349 -5.65 -8.40 -16.45
CA THR A 349 -6.64 -8.07 -17.48
C THR A 349 -6.25 -6.77 -18.20
N PRO A 350 -6.74 -6.52 -19.45
CA PRO A 350 -6.50 -5.26 -20.15
C PRO A 350 -6.83 -4.04 -19.31
N ARG A 351 -7.98 -4.06 -18.62
CA ARG A 351 -8.42 -2.98 -17.74
C ARG A 351 -7.44 -2.72 -16.58
N GLN A 352 -6.84 -3.76 -16.02
CA GLN A 352 -5.83 -3.61 -14.97
C GLN A 352 -4.55 -2.97 -15.51
N GLN A 353 -4.15 -3.31 -16.73
CA GLN A 353 -2.94 -2.78 -17.38
C GLN A 353 -3.03 -1.29 -17.71
N LEU A 354 -4.24 -0.76 -17.97
CA LEU A 354 -4.44 0.70 -18.15
C LEU A 354 -4.06 1.53 -16.92
N VAL A 355 -4.12 0.93 -15.74
CA VAL A 355 -3.80 1.59 -14.45
C VAL A 355 -2.44 1.11 -13.91
N ASN A 356 -2.06 -0.13 -14.19
CA ASN A 356 -0.81 -0.74 -13.77
C ASN A 356 -0.09 -1.32 -14.99
N PRO A 357 0.61 -0.51 -15.77
CA PRO A 357 1.26 -0.95 -17.01
C PRO A 357 2.49 -1.83 -16.76
N PHE A 358 2.91 -1.96 -15.50
CA PHE A 358 4.06 -2.75 -15.06
C PHE A 358 3.63 -3.90 -14.15
N PHE A 359 4.55 -4.82 -13.88
CA PHE A 359 4.32 -5.93 -12.96
C PHE A 359 3.97 -5.45 -11.56
N THR A 360 3.20 -6.26 -10.83
CA THR A 360 2.93 -6.05 -9.41
C THR A 360 3.16 -7.35 -8.66
N GLY A 361 3.76 -7.25 -7.48
CA GLY A 361 4.24 -8.39 -6.70
C GLY A 361 3.42 -8.75 -5.49
N GLY A 362 4.02 -9.65 -4.74
CA GLY A 362 3.48 -10.26 -3.55
C GLY A 362 3.42 -11.79 -3.71
N GLU A 363 2.65 -12.46 -2.87
CA GLU A 363 2.41 -13.92 -3.00
C GLU A 363 1.84 -14.30 -4.38
N THR A 364 1.13 -13.37 -5.02
CA THR A 364 0.71 -13.48 -6.42
C THR A 364 1.40 -12.42 -7.25
N PHE A 365 2.33 -12.84 -8.10
CA PHE A 365 3.00 -11.99 -9.08
C PHE A 365 2.09 -11.80 -10.28
N SER A 366 1.72 -10.56 -10.56
CA SER A 366 0.84 -10.22 -11.68
C SER A 366 1.67 -9.67 -12.84
N ILE A 367 1.59 -10.35 -13.99
CA ILE A 367 2.30 -9.97 -15.21
C ILE A 367 1.44 -9.06 -16.07
N SER A 368 2.03 -7.93 -16.49
CA SER A 368 1.53 -7.10 -17.56
C SER A 368 2.11 -7.59 -18.88
N TYR A 369 1.25 -7.87 -19.86
CA TYR A 369 1.66 -8.30 -21.19
C TYR A 369 0.56 -7.98 -22.20
N PRO A 370 0.85 -7.94 -23.53
CA PRO A 370 -0.15 -7.64 -24.55
C PRO A 370 -1.33 -8.61 -24.53
N THR A 371 -2.54 -8.08 -24.61
CA THR A 371 -3.79 -8.84 -24.77
C THR A 371 -4.45 -8.48 -26.09
N ASP A 372 -5.39 -9.32 -26.56
CA ASP A 372 -6.05 -9.17 -27.86
C ASP A 372 -6.90 -7.91 -28.01
N ASP A 373 -7.50 -7.43 -26.93
CA ASP A 373 -8.33 -6.23 -26.87
C ASP A 373 -7.54 -4.92 -26.64
N MET A 374 -6.21 -4.95 -26.56
CA MET A 374 -5.38 -3.74 -26.54
C MET A 374 -5.14 -3.22 -27.96
N GLU A 375 -5.07 -1.90 -28.11
CA GLU A 375 -4.61 -1.27 -29.34
C GLU A 375 -3.16 -1.66 -29.66
N HIS A 376 -2.78 -1.67 -30.94
CA HIS A 376 -1.45 -2.14 -31.38
C HIS A 376 -0.31 -1.39 -30.69
N GLU A 377 -0.41 -0.08 -30.61
CA GLU A 377 0.63 0.76 -29.97
C GLU A 377 0.74 0.46 -28.47
N ASP A 378 -0.39 0.21 -27.79
CA ASP A 378 -0.40 -0.17 -26.37
C ASP A 378 0.26 -1.55 -26.15
N LYS A 379 0.03 -2.50 -27.09
CA LYS A 379 0.72 -3.80 -27.08
C LYS A 379 2.25 -3.62 -27.17
N LEU A 380 2.71 -2.79 -28.10
CA LEU A 380 4.13 -2.49 -28.27
C LEU A 380 4.71 -1.80 -27.03
N MET A 381 4.03 -0.80 -26.48
CA MET A 381 4.47 -0.12 -25.25
C MET A 381 4.56 -1.06 -24.05
N SER A 382 3.60 -1.97 -23.89
CA SER A 382 3.65 -2.99 -22.85
C SER A 382 4.88 -3.89 -22.98
N MET A 383 5.20 -4.34 -24.19
CA MET A 383 6.39 -5.17 -24.44
C MET A 383 7.69 -4.41 -24.21
N ARG A 384 7.78 -3.18 -24.70
CA ARG A 384 8.94 -2.28 -24.58
C ARG A 384 9.24 -1.94 -23.12
N GLY A 385 8.18 -1.62 -22.32
CA GLY A 385 8.28 -1.28 -20.90
C GLY A 385 8.54 -2.48 -19.98
N ASN A 386 8.24 -3.69 -20.42
CA ASN A 386 8.39 -4.93 -19.64
C ASN A 386 9.42 -5.90 -20.28
N ASN A 387 10.44 -5.36 -20.95
CA ASN A 387 11.53 -6.16 -21.52
C ASN A 387 12.43 -6.75 -20.41
N PRO A 388 13.22 -7.84 -20.69
CA PRO A 388 14.03 -8.50 -19.67
C PRO A 388 15.05 -7.62 -18.96
N HIS A 389 15.62 -6.61 -19.65
CA HIS A 389 16.61 -5.72 -19.04
C HIS A 389 15.96 -4.76 -18.02
N PHE A 390 14.74 -4.27 -18.32
CA PHE A 390 13.97 -3.48 -17.36
C PHE A 390 13.46 -4.35 -16.21
N SER A 391 12.98 -5.55 -16.54
CA SER A 391 12.45 -6.51 -15.55
C SER A 391 13.52 -7.04 -14.60
N ARG A 392 14.81 -6.90 -14.94
CA ARG A 392 15.93 -7.27 -14.08
C ARG A 392 15.95 -6.49 -12.75
N ALA A 393 15.49 -5.24 -12.73
CA ALA A 393 15.31 -4.49 -11.49
C ALA A 393 14.04 -4.89 -10.72
N THR A 394 12.97 -5.23 -11.43
CA THR A 394 11.65 -5.40 -10.82
C THR A 394 11.37 -6.83 -10.35
N VAL A 395 12.03 -7.85 -10.88
CA VAL A 395 11.77 -9.25 -10.49
C VAL A 395 12.02 -9.50 -9.01
N HIS A 396 13.12 -9.03 -8.46
CA HIS A 396 13.44 -9.20 -7.04
C HIS A 396 12.73 -8.16 -6.15
N HIS A 397 12.28 -7.06 -6.73
CA HIS A 397 11.39 -6.11 -6.06
C HIS A 397 10.02 -6.75 -5.77
N GLU A 398 9.45 -7.43 -6.75
CA GLU A 398 8.10 -7.98 -6.69
C GLU A 398 8.03 -9.38 -6.04
N LEU A 399 9.06 -10.19 -6.24
CA LEU A 399 9.13 -11.58 -5.76
C LEU A 399 10.03 -11.72 -4.51
N LEU A 400 10.92 -12.68 -4.53
CA LEU A 400 11.94 -12.87 -3.49
C LEU A 400 13.20 -12.10 -3.92
N ALA A 401 13.74 -11.25 -3.11
CA ALA A 401 13.57 -10.96 -1.68
C ALA A 401 12.59 -9.79 -1.36
N GLY A 402 11.83 -9.29 -2.33
CA GLY A 402 10.94 -8.13 -2.18
C GLY A 402 9.56 -8.46 -1.58
N HIS A 403 8.50 -8.03 -2.28
CA HIS A 403 7.13 -8.06 -1.76
C HIS A 403 6.60 -9.44 -1.40
N ALA A 404 6.93 -10.49 -2.17
CA ALA A 404 6.49 -11.84 -1.84
C ALA A 404 7.05 -12.31 -0.49
N LEU A 405 8.33 -12.04 -0.24
CA LEU A 405 8.95 -12.39 1.04
C LEU A 405 8.43 -11.53 2.20
N GLN A 406 8.15 -10.25 1.95
CA GLN A 406 7.51 -9.38 2.95
C GLN A 406 6.16 -9.94 3.40
N GLN A 407 5.27 -10.27 2.46
CA GLN A 407 3.95 -10.83 2.77
C GLN A 407 4.06 -12.16 3.51
N PHE A 408 4.99 -13.02 3.09
CA PHE A 408 5.28 -14.27 3.77
C PHE A 408 5.73 -14.05 5.20
N SER A 409 6.64 -13.11 5.44
CA SER A 409 7.22 -12.82 6.75
C SER A 409 6.24 -12.11 7.68
N GLN A 410 5.44 -11.16 7.17
CA GLN A 410 4.48 -10.39 7.95
C GLN A 410 3.42 -11.26 8.64
N SER A 411 3.04 -12.37 8.01
CA SER A 411 2.08 -13.32 8.58
C SER A 411 2.67 -14.26 9.63
N ARG A 412 4.00 -14.24 9.87
CA ARG A 412 4.73 -15.20 10.71
C ARG A 412 5.49 -14.56 11.85
N PHE A 413 6.12 -13.41 11.64
CA PHE A 413 6.96 -12.78 12.64
C PHE A 413 6.25 -11.58 13.27
N LYS A 414 6.23 -11.52 14.62
CA LYS A 414 5.68 -10.39 15.40
C LYS A 414 4.38 -9.83 14.79
N VAL A 415 3.43 -10.71 14.48
CA VAL A 415 2.15 -10.40 13.80
C VAL A 415 1.29 -9.35 14.53
N TYR A 416 1.62 -9.05 15.78
CA TYR A 416 1.04 -7.97 16.56
C TYR A 416 1.53 -6.58 16.10
N ARG A 417 2.69 -6.50 15.42
CA ARG A 417 3.21 -5.29 14.77
C ARG A 417 2.64 -5.16 13.37
N ASN A 418 1.52 -4.51 13.23
CA ASN A 418 0.93 -4.24 11.91
C ASN A 418 0.81 -2.73 11.71
N PHE A 419 1.94 -2.06 11.71
CA PHE A 419 2.07 -0.62 11.53
C PHE A 419 2.42 -0.33 10.06
N ARG A 420 1.49 -0.61 9.17
CA ARG A 420 1.71 -0.48 7.73
C ARG A 420 2.23 0.91 7.39
N THR A 421 3.34 0.95 6.68
CA THR A 421 3.94 2.17 6.12
C THR A 421 4.48 1.85 4.73
N PRO A 422 4.20 2.69 3.72
CA PRO A 422 4.75 2.50 2.39
C PRO A 422 6.29 2.61 2.39
N PHE A 423 6.87 3.38 3.31
CA PHE A 423 8.32 3.51 3.43
C PHE A 423 9.00 2.19 3.80
N TRP A 424 8.38 1.35 4.61
CA TRP A 424 8.89 0.01 4.90
C TRP A 424 8.61 -0.94 3.73
N THR A 425 7.40 -0.89 3.16
CA THR A 425 6.97 -1.83 2.13
C THR A 425 7.72 -1.59 0.82
N GLU A 426 7.61 -0.40 0.26
CA GLU A 426 8.25 -0.04 -1.01
C GLU A 426 9.75 0.21 -0.85
N GLY A 427 10.13 0.78 0.31
CA GLY A 427 11.54 1.01 0.63
C GLY A 427 12.36 -0.26 0.70
N TRP A 428 11.83 -1.35 1.26
CA TRP A 428 12.49 -2.65 1.27
C TRP A 428 12.67 -3.22 -0.13
N ALA A 429 11.64 -3.20 -0.94
CA ALA A 429 11.70 -3.72 -2.30
C ALA A 429 12.68 -2.91 -3.15
N LEU A 430 12.68 -1.58 -3.03
CA LEU A 430 13.66 -0.72 -3.70
C LEU A 430 15.08 -0.89 -3.15
N TYR A 431 15.24 -1.08 -1.86
CA TYR A 431 16.55 -1.36 -1.27
C TYR A 431 17.24 -2.54 -1.98
N TRP A 432 16.51 -3.57 -2.38
CA TRP A 432 17.04 -4.68 -3.15
C TRP A 432 17.47 -4.28 -4.56
N GLU A 433 16.75 -3.36 -5.21
CA GLU A 433 17.21 -2.80 -6.50
C GLU A 433 18.55 -2.10 -6.34
N LEU A 434 18.73 -1.31 -5.26
CA LEU A 434 19.97 -0.58 -4.97
C LEU A 434 21.10 -1.53 -4.57
N LEU A 435 20.83 -2.49 -3.67
CA LEU A 435 21.83 -3.42 -3.18
C LEU A 435 22.35 -4.32 -4.29
N LEU A 436 21.47 -4.90 -5.11
CA LEU A 436 21.90 -5.80 -6.18
C LEU A 436 22.66 -5.05 -7.28
N TRP A 437 22.36 -3.78 -7.51
CA TRP A 437 23.23 -2.94 -8.33
C TRP A 437 24.63 -2.86 -7.74
N ASP A 438 24.77 -2.52 -6.46
CA ASP A 438 26.05 -2.38 -5.79
C ASP A 438 26.85 -3.71 -5.74
N GLN A 439 26.15 -4.85 -5.72
CA GLN A 439 26.74 -6.20 -5.74
C GLN A 439 27.08 -6.71 -7.15
N GLY A 440 26.82 -5.94 -8.22
CA GLY A 440 27.16 -6.31 -9.60
C GLY A 440 26.16 -7.27 -10.28
N PHE A 441 24.92 -7.29 -9.88
CA PHE A 441 23.86 -8.11 -10.52
C PHE A 441 23.61 -7.76 -12.00
N PRO A 442 23.67 -6.48 -12.48
CA PRO A 442 23.59 -6.18 -13.90
C PRO A 442 24.85 -6.66 -14.62
N LYS A 443 24.72 -7.58 -15.57
CA LYS A 443 25.82 -8.26 -16.28
C LYS A 443 26.26 -7.53 -17.55
N THR A 444 25.34 -6.83 -18.22
CA THR A 444 25.55 -6.17 -19.51
C THR A 444 25.28 -4.68 -19.43
N PRO A 445 25.77 -3.87 -20.38
CA PRO A 445 25.39 -2.45 -20.45
C PRO A 445 23.88 -2.24 -20.56
N GLU A 446 23.18 -3.12 -21.29
CA GLU A 446 21.71 -3.08 -21.41
C GLU A 446 21.02 -3.33 -20.07
N ASP A 447 21.51 -4.28 -19.28
CA ASP A 447 20.99 -4.53 -17.92
C ASP A 447 21.18 -3.30 -17.03
N ARG A 448 22.34 -2.63 -17.16
CA ARG A 448 22.61 -1.38 -16.43
C ARG A 448 21.64 -0.28 -16.83
N ILE A 449 21.38 -0.09 -18.13
CA ILE A 449 20.38 0.88 -18.60
C ILE A 449 18.98 0.54 -18.05
N GLY A 450 18.60 -0.71 -18.07
CA GLY A 450 17.28 -1.14 -17.56
C GLY A 450 17.11 -0.87 -16.06
N MET A 451 18.11 -1.20 -15.25
CA MET A 451 18.07 -0.93 -13.80
C MET A 451 18.16 0.58 -13.50
N LEU A 452 18.94 1.35 -14.26
CA LEU A 452 19.05 2.80 -14.11
C LEU A 452 17.74 3.51 -14.51
N PHE A 453 17.04 3.04 -15.56
CA PHE A 453 15.71 3.56 -15.92
C PHE A 453 14.77 3.54 -14.71
N TRP A 454 14.69 2.42 -14.00
CA TRP A 454 13.88 2.32 -12.81
C TRP A 454 14.35 3.21 -11.67
N ARG A 455 15.67 3.29 -11.42
CA ARG A 455 16.19 4.19 -10.38
C ARG A 455 15.90 5.66 -10.69
N MET A 456 16.03 6.09 -11.96
CA MET A 456 15.62 7.43 -12.42
C MET A 456 14.12 7.65 -12.22
N HIS A 457 13.30 6.65 -12.52
CA HIS A 457 11.85 6.70 -12.26
C HIS A 457 11.53 6.90 -10.77
N ARG A 458 12.25 6.22 -9.86
CA ARG A 458 12.08 6.41 -8.41
C ARG A 458 12.44 7.82 -7.97
N CYS A 459 13.50 8.40 -8.52
CA CYS A 459 13.83 9.81 -8.29
C CYS A 459 12.74 10.75 -8.82
N ALA A 460 12.27 10.50 -10.04
CA ALA A 460 11.21 11.30 -10.66
C ALA A 460 9.92 11.31 -9.85
N ARG A 461 9.54 10.16 -9.25
CA ARG A 461 8.36 10.05 -8.38
C ARG A 461 8.38 11.04 -7.22
N ILE A 462 9.52 11.24 -6.58
CA ILE A 462 9.66 12.25 -5.51
C ILE A 462 9.42 13.64 -6.08
N ILE A 463 10.10 13.97 -7.18
CA ILE A 463 10.09 15.33 -7.75
C ILE A 463 8.69 15.71 -8.22
N PHE A 464 8.07 14.88 -9.06
CA PHE A 464 6.78 15.25 -9.63
C PHE A 464 5.65 15.25 -8.60
N SER A 465 5.62 14.24 -7.69
CA SER A 465 4.53 14.14 -6.72
C SER A 465 4.57 15.28 -5.69
N LEU A 466 5.76 15.60 -5.16
CA LEU A 466 5.89 16.71 -4.21
C LEU A 466 5.60 18.06 -4.89
N ASN A 467 6.15 18.32 -6.09
CA ASN A 467 5.88 19.57 -6.80
C ASN A 467 4.39 19.73 -7.16
N TYR A 468 3.70 18.65 -7.48
CA TYR A 468 2.26 18.69 -7.66
C TYR A 468 1.53 19.03 -6.35
N HIS A 469 1.81 18.32 -5.26
CA HIS A 469 1.09 18.50 -4.00
C HIS A 469 1.34 19.86 -3.33
N ILE A 470 2.49 20.49 -3.57
CA ILE A 470 2.76 21.87 -3.13
C ILE A 470 2.27 22.93 -4.14
N GLY A 471 1.64 22.51 -5.25
CA GLY A 471 1.01 23.40 -6.23
C GLY A 471 1.98 24.08 -7.21
N LYS A 472 3.21 23.56 -7.36
CA LYS A 472 4.21 24.09 -8.30
C LYS A 472 4.07 23.54 -9.71
N TRP A 473 3.64 22.29 -9.86
CA TRP A 473 3.50 21.61 -11.15
C TRP A 473 2.06 21.16 -11.41
N THR A 474 1.68 21.19 -12.68
CA THR A 474 0.43 20.61 -13.18
C THR A 474 0.63 19.13 -13.53
N PRO A 475 -0.44 18.33 -13.66
CA PRO A 475 -0.35 16.94 -14.11
C PRO A 475 0.35 16.80 -15.46
N GLN A 476 0.09 17.70 -16.45
CA GLN A 476 0.75 17.65 -17.75
C GLN A 476 2.26 17.86 -17.63
N GLN A 477 2.71 18.80 -16.79
CA GLN A 477 4.14 19.00 -16.53
C GLN A 477 4.79 17.78 -15.88
N CYS A 478 4.06 17.05 -15.02
CA CYS A 478 4.53 15.80 -14.43
C CYS A 478 4.70 14.69 -15.50
N ILE A 479 3.75 14.58 -16.45
CA ILE A 479 3.82 13.64 -17.58
C ILE A 479 5.03 13.97 -18.45
N ASP A 480 5.18 15.22 -18.86
CA ASP A 480 6.28 15.66 -19.73
C ASP A 480 7.63 15.44 -19.06
N PHE A 481 7.73 15.70 -17.76
CA PHE A 481 8.94 15.42 -16.99
C PHE A 481 9.31 13.93 -17.00
N LEU A 482 8.35 13.01 -16.86
CA LEU A 482 8.62 11.58 -16.94
C LEU A 482 9.07 11.15 -18.33
N VAL A 483 8.45 11.68 -19.39
CA VAL A 483 8.85 11.38 -20.77
C VAL A 483 10.24 11.93 -21.06
N ASP A 484 10.49 13.20 -20.77
CA ASP A 484 11.71 13.89 -21.19
C ASP A 484 12.92 13.52 -20.32
N ARG A 485 12.70 13.41 -19.01
CA ARG A 485 13.80 13.23 -18.05
C ARG A 485 14.15 11.77 -17.80
N VAL A 486 13.18 10.85 -17.88
CA VAL A 486 13.36 9.42 -17.61
C VAL A 486 13.33 8.59 -18.90
N GLY A 487 12.65 9.08 -19.94
CA GLY A 487 12.45 8.35 -21.19
C GLY A 487 11.29 7.37 -21.15
N HIS A 488 10.24 7.69 -20.37
CA HIS A 488 9.01 6.89 -20.35
C HIS A 488 8.27 6.91 -21.68
N GLU A 489 7.60 5.82 -22.01
CA GLU A 489 6.53 5.83 -23.00
C GLU A 489 5.40 6.76 -22.48
N ARG A 490 4.83 7.60 -23.35
CA ARG A 490 3.86 8.62 -22.93
C ARG A 490 2.65 8.03 -22.20
N ALA A 491 2.05 6.96 -22.72
CA ALA A 491 0.90 6.33 -22.07
C ALA A 491 1.25 5.78 -20.67
N ASN A 492 2.47 5.27 -20.48
CA ASN A 492 2.94 4.81 -19.17
C ASN A 492 3.15 5.99 -18.21
N ALA A 493 3.66 7.12 -18.70
CA ALA A 493 3.80 8.35 -17.91
C ALA A 493 2.44 8.91 -17.48
N GLU A 494 1.47 8.95 -18.39
CA GLU A 494 0.09 9.36 -18.10
C GLU A 494 -0.57 8.44 -17.06
N GLY A 495 -0.44 7.13 -17.22
CA GLY A 495 -0.93 6.15 -16.26
C GLY A 495 -0.31 6.34 -14.87
N GLU A 496 0.99 6.58 -14.79
CA GLU A 496 1.73 6.81 -13.54
C GLU A 496 1.28 8.09 -12.82
N VAL A 497 1.14 9.20 -13.55
CA VAL A 497 0.66 10.47 -12.98
C VAL A 497 -0.81 10.36 -12.56
N ARG A 498 -1.65 9.74 -13.39
CA ARG A 498 -3.06 9.50 -13.09
C ARG A 498 -3.25 8.69 -11.82
N ARG A 499 -2.54 7.56 -11.70
CA ARG A 499 -2.63 6.73 -10.48
C ARG A 499 -2.15 7.47 -9.24
N SER A 500 -1.15 8.34 -9.38
CA SER A 500 -0.57 9.10 -8.26
C SER A 500 -1.52 10.15 -7.70
N PHE A 501 -2.35 10.80 -8.56
CA PHE A 501 -3.16 11.95 -8.14
C PHE A 501 -4.65 11.67 -8.01
N VAL A 502 -5.16 10.68 -8.73
CA VAL A 502 -6.59 10.32 -8.73
C VAL A 502 -6.85 8.82 -8.55
N GLY A 503 -5.80 8.01 -8.41
CA GLY A 503 -5.88 6.56 -8.20
C GLY A 503 -6.09 6.11 -6.75
N GLY A 504 -6.28 7.05 -5.81
CA GLY A 504 -6.49 6.73 -4.39
C GLY A 504 -5.22 6.40 -3.61
N TYR A 505 -4.04 6.68 -4.15
CA TYR A 505 -2.78 6.55 -3.44
C TYR A 505 -2.59 7.67 -2.42
N ASP A 506 -1.92 7.34 -1.30
CA ASP A 506 -1.48 8.35 -0.33
C ASP A 506 -0.50 9.33 -1.00
N PRO A 507 -0.56 10.64 -0.71
CA PRO A 507 0.34 11.65 -1.29
C PRO A 507 1.83 11.37 -1.13
N LEU A 508 2.24 10.64 -0.07
CA LEU A 508 3.63 10.26 0.18
C LEU A 508 4.00 8.90 -0.43
N TYR A 509 3.06 8.17 -1.03
CA TYR A 509 3.32 6.84 -1.54
C TYR A 509 4.46 6.81 -2.57
N GLN A 510 4.48 7.78 -3.49
CA GLN A 510 5.51 7.87 -4.51
C GLN A 510 6.90 8.24 -3.95
N VAL A 511 6.93 8.96 -2.84
CA VAL A 511 8.15 9.32 -2.12
C VAL A 511 8.76 8.12 -1.39
N ALA A 512 7.90 7.22 -0.92
CA ALA A 512 8.25 6.12 -0.04
C ALA A 512 9.26 5.13 -0.65
N TYR A 513 9.21 4.92 -1.95
CA TYR A 513 10.15 4.03 -2.66
C TYR A 513 11.61 4.42 -2.41
N MET A 514 12.04 5.52 -2.98
CA MET A 514 13.44 5.95 -2.94
C MET A 514 13.85 6.33 -1.52
N ILE A 515 13.04 7.06 -0.80
CA ILE A 515 13.39 7.53 0.55
C ILE A 515 13.46 6.35 1.53
N GLY A 516 12.53 5.40 1.47
CA GLY A 516 12.60 4.18 2.27
C GLY A 516 13.82 3.32 1.90
N GLY A 517 14.11 3.14 0.61
CA GLY A 517 15.29 2.41 0.15
C GLY A 517 16.60 3.03 0.63
N LEU A 518 16.74 4.35 0.52
CA LEU A 518 17.91 5.08 1.00
C LEU A 518 18.06 5.02 2.52
N GLN A 519 16.96 5.02 3.25
CA GLN A 519 16.95 4.86 4.71
C GLN A 519 17.48 3.48 5.12
N ILE A 520 17.06 2.40 4.42
CA ILE A 520 17.55 1.04 4.67
C ILE A 520 19.02 0.93 4.22
N MET A 521 19.42 1.54 3.10
CA MET A 521 20.83 1.60 2.68
C MET A 521 21.72 2.28 3.72
N ALA A 522 21.24 3.36 4.33
CA ALA A 522 21.98 4.03 5.41
C ALA A 522 22.13 3.12 6.64
N MET A 523 21.07 2.42 7.02
CA MET A 523 21.12 1.45 8.12
C MET A 523 22.05 0.27 7.80
N LYS A 524 22.05 -0.25 6.55
CA LYS A 524 22.99 -1.28 6.08
C LYS A 524 24.43 -0.80 6.23
N ARG A 525 24.74 0.43 5.82
CA ARG A 525 26.08 1.00 6.01
C ARG A 525 26.49 1.04 7.49
N GLU A 526 25.57 1.41 8.38
CA GLU A 526 25.85 1.49 9.82
C GLU A 526 26.04 0.11 10.48
N VAL A 527 25.31 -0.90 10.01
CA VAL A 527 25.25 -2.22 10.64
C VAL A 527 26.17 -3.23 9.95
N VAL A 528 26.09 -3.35 8.62
CA VAL A 528 26.85 -4.35 7.85
C VAL A 528 28.24 -3.84 7.53
N ASP A 529 28.38 -2.65 6.89
CA ASP A 529 29.68 -2.09 6.54
C ASP A 529 30.45 -1.67 7.81
N GLY A 530 29.72 -1.36 8.90
CA GLY A 530 30.28 -1.15 10.24
C GLY A 530 30.68 -2.44 10.98
N GLY A 531 30.58 -3.61 10.37
CA GLY A 531 31.03 -4.91 10.91
C GLY A 531 30.22 -5.47 12.09
N LYS A 532 29.02 -4.96 12.33
CA LYS A 532 28.17 -5.42 13.46
C LYS A 532 27.37 -6.69 13.13
N MET A 533 27.00 -6.88 11.86
CA MET A 533 26.25 -8.04 11.36
C MET A 533 26.72 -8.38 9.94
N SER A 534 26.54 -9.66 9.55
CA SER A 534 26.62 -10.05 8.15
C SER A 534 25.38 -9.54 7.38
N TYR A 535 25.44 -9.53 6.03
CA TYR A 535 24.27 -9.24 5.21
C TYR A 535 23.07 -10.11 5.57
N GLN A 536 23.29 -11.42 5.67
CA GLN A 536 22.23 -12.38 5.99
C GLN A 536 21.59 -12.08 7.34
N GLN A 537 22.38 -11.86 8.39
CA GLN A 537 21.88 -11.50 9.71
C GLN A 537 21.08 -10.19 9.68
N PHE A 538 21.56 -9.19 8.94
CA PHE A 538 20.87 -7.91 8.82
C PHE A 538 19.50 -8.05 8.16
N HIS A 539 19.43 -8.74 7.01
CA HIS A 539 18.20 -8.87 6.25
C HIS A 539 17.18 -9.77 6.97
N ASP A 540 17.61 -10.89 7.52
CA ASP A 540 16.74 -11.80 8.28
C ASP A 540 16.18 -11.09 9.52
N ASN A 541 17.01 -10.36 10.27
CA ASN A 541 16.57 -9.58 11.42
C ASN A 541 15.62 -8.45 11.05
N PHE A 542 15.85 -7.76 9.92
CA PHE A 542 14.97 -6.70 9.43
C PHE A 542 13.57 -7.24 9.16
N MET A 543 13.45 -8.35 8.43
CA MET A 543 12.17 -8.98 8.11
C MET A 543 11.43 -9.45 9.36
N GLN A 544 12.15 -9.98 10.36
CA GLN A 544 11.57 -10.45 11.62
C GLN A 544 10.99 -9.33 12.49
N GLN A 545 11.29 -8.05 12.22
CA GLN A 545 10.67 -6.96 12.98
C GLN A 545 9.23 -6.67 12.56
N ASN A 546 8.79 -7.15 11.40
CA ASN A 546 7.50 -6.82 10.76
C ASN A 546 7.39 -5.33 10.37
N ALA A 547 6.24 -4.91 9.80
CA ALA A 547 6.05 -3.58 9.24
C ALA A 547 6.00 -2.49 10.31
N MET A 548 6.92 -1.54 10.23
CA MET A 548 6.95 -0.32 11.07
C MET A 548 7.85 0.74 10.42
N PRO A 549 7.82 2.01 10.86
CA PRO A 549 8.77 3.01 10.40
C PRO A 549 10.22 2.52 10.53
N ILE A 550 11.03 2.75 9.50
CA ILE A 550 12.40 2.20 9.41
C ILE A 550 13.29 2.74 10.55
N GLU A 551 13.06 3.97 11.03
CA GLU A 551 13.76 4.52 12.18
C GLU A 551 13.55 3.68 13.44
N MET A 552 12.37 3.06 13.59
CA MET A 552 12.07 2.17 14.71
C MET A 552 12.69 0.79 14.55
N VAL A 553 12.79 0.27 13.33
CA VAL A 553 13.59 -0.94 13.04
C VAL A 553 15.05 -0.70 13.41
N ARG A 554 15.61 0.46 13.03
CA ARG A 554 16.97 0.87 13.37
C ARG A 554 17.17 0.94 14.89
N ALA A 555 16.22 1.50 15.63
CA ALA A 555 16.28 1.59 17.09
C ALA A 555 16.41 0.20 17.75
N ILE A 556 15.67 -0.79 17.25
CA ILE A 556 15.76 -2.17 17.74
C ILE A 556 17.10 -2.80 17.36
N MET A 557 17.50 -2.73 16.09
CA MET A 557 18.69 -3.40 15.60
C MET A 557 19.98 -2.89 16.22
N LEU A 558 20.02 -1.60 16.59
CA LEU A 558 21.17 -0.96 17.25
C LEU A 558 21.05 -0.94 18.78
N ASN A 559 19.95 -1.47 19.33
CA ASN A 559 19.62 -1.38 20.75
C ASN A 559 19.68 0.08 21.28
N GLN A 560 19.09 1.02 20.52
CA GLN A 560 19.00 2.44 20.84
C GLN A 560 17.54 2.79 21.15
N PRO A 561 17.06 2.63 22.40
CA PRO A 561 15.65 2.80 22.71
C PRO A 561 15.20 4.26 22.46
N PRO A 562 14.03 4.47 21.82
CA PRO A 562 13.48 5.81 21.66
C PRO A 562 13.10 6.42 23.02
N LYS A 563 13.01 7.75 23.09
CA LYS A 563 12.42 8.45 24.22
C LYS A 563 10.89 8.33 24.19
N LYS A 564 10.23 8.46 25.35
CA LYS A 564 8.77 8.36 25.45
C LYS A 564 8.05 9.40 24.58
N GLU A 565 8.53 10.63 24.59
CA GLU A 565 8.09 11.75 23.73
C GLU A 565 8.96 11.79 22.48
N PHE A 566 8.88 10.74 21.68
CA PHE A 566 9.70 10.58 20.48
C PHE A 566 9.38 11.64 19.42
N LYS A 567 10.44 12.25 18.88
CA LYS A 567 10.39 13.09 17.67
C LYS A 567 11.48 12.63 16.72
N THR A 568 11.11 12.41 15.47
CA THR A 568 12.08 12.00 14.44
C THR A 568 13.09 13.13 14.18
N ASN A 569 14.38 12.77 14.12
CA ASN A 569 15.49 13.68 13.82
C ASN A 569 16.67 12.99 13.11
N CYS A 570 16.54 11.71 12.82
CA CYS A 570 17.59 10.91 12.23
C CYS A 570 17.72 11.18 10.72
N LYS A 571 18.48 12.21 10.34
CA LYS A 571 18.81 12.47 8.93
C LYS A 571 19.80 11.42 8.43
N PHE A 572 19.35 10.55 7.55
CA PHE A 572 20.10 9.39 7.06
C PHE A 572 20.84 9.66 5.74
N TYR A 573 20.50 10.73 5.04
CA TYR A 573 21.17 11.13 3.80
C TYR A 573 22.24 12.21 4.09
N LYS A 574 23.44 12.00 3.55
CA LYS A 574 24.54 12.98 3.63
C LYS A 574 24.50 13.85 2.38
N PHE A 575 24.29 15.13 2.54
CA PHE A 575 24.28 16.12 1.47
C PHE A 575 25.68 16.45 0.95
#